data_0952db3a98048fe6830622553d97852c
#
_entry.id   0952db3a98048fe6830622553d97852c
#
_cell.length_a   1.000
_cell.length_b   1.000
_cell.length_c   1.000
_cell.angle_alpha   90.00
_cell.angle_beta   90.00
_cell.angle_gamma   90.00
#
_symmetry.space_group_name_H-M   'P 1'
#
loop_
_entity.id
_entity.type
_entity.pdbx_description
1 polymer ?
#
loop_
_entity_poly.entity_id
_entity_poly.type
_entity_poly.pdbx_seq_one_letter_code
_entity_poly.pdbx_strand_id
1 'polypeptide(L)'
;MTMLTDLRTHSRKVFRELGLRQTDFKQLGVTPSESQILLSVIENPCSSLGDVAVLINLDKSTTSRHVDGMVKKGWLRLETDQTDKRRRFLTATEEGGKLANTINAKAAEHVGSAMEHLSEEGQQAVLQGMKIYAEALEKARLKNGTKIEPICAEHERALTRMILQVLDEYDCNKPGFAAKDRELHRMYQTYRQDGYAYFVALMNDRVVGGIGIAPLQGEAPGVCELRKMYILPEGRGIGLGKQLMDKALRAACELGYKKCYLETVSNMDAAVSLYEKYGFTRRDTPLGNTGHFGCDLYFERPLLGITFNK
;
A
#
# COMPACT_ATOMS: atom_id res chain seq x y z
N MET A 1 17.68 26.07 17.07
CA MET A 1 16.46 25.22 16.90
C MET A 1 16.79 24.05 16.00
N THR A 2 16.17 22.87 16.19
CA THR A 2 16.41 21.75 15.29
C THR A 2 15.58 21.91 14.02
N MET A 3 16.04 21.39 12.88
CA MET A 3 15.30 21.39 11.60
C MET A 3 13.84 20.89 11.78
N LEU A 4 13.60 19.89 12.62
CA LEU A 4 12.27 19.38 12.90
C LEU A 4 11.36 20.39 13.61
N THR A 5 11.93 21.20 14.53
CA THR A 5 11.18 22.27 15.23
C THR A 5 10.77 23.37 14.26
N ASP A 6 11.69 23.76 13.37
CA ASP A 6 11.43 24.79 12.36
C ASP A 6 10.37 24.31 11.35
N LEU A 7 10.53 23.08 10.85
CA LEU A 7 9.56 22.46 9.93
C LEU A 7 8.15 22.41 10.55
N ARG A 8 8.02 21.99 11.83
CA ARG A 8 6.73 21.97 12.54
C ARG A 8 6.13 23.38 12.69
N THR A 9 6.97 24.38 12.96
CA THR A 9 6.51 25.77 13.13
C THR A 9 5.97 26.32 11.81
N HIS A 10 6.70 26.10 10.71
CA HIS A 10 6.27 26.54 9.38
C HIS A 10 5.05 25.76 8.87
N SER A 11 4.99 24.45 9.10
CA SER A 11 3.82 23.65 8.74
C SER A 11 2.55 24.14 9.44
N ARG A 12 2.63 24.48 10.73
CA ARG A 12 1.47 25.07 11.45
C ARG A 12 1.06 26.43 10.89
N LYS A 13 2.03 27.27 10.47
CA LYS A 13 1.74 28.55 9.82
C LYS A 13 1.08 28.30 8.47
N VAL A 14 1.64 27.45 7.63
CA VAL A 14 1.06 27.05 6.32
C VAL A 14 -0.36 26.55 6.50
N PHE A 15 -0.62 25.65 7.45
CA PHE A 15 -1.96 25.12 7.72
C PHE A 15 -2.96 26.22 8.09
N ARG A 16 -2.56 27.21 8.89
CA ARG A 16 -3.44 28.35 9.26
C ARG A 16 -3.72 29.27 8.08
N GLU A 17 -2.72 29.54 7.27
CA GLU A 17 -2.83 30.49 6.15
C GLU A 17 -3.50 29.86 4.91
N LEU A 18 -3.28 28.56 4.63
CA LEU A 18 -3.92 27.85 3.51
C LEU A 18 -5.36 27.41 3.81
N GLY A 19 -5.74 27.37 5.09
CA GLY A 19 -7.11 26.98 5.46
C GLY A 19 -8.11 27.92 4.81
N LEU A 20 -9.03 27.39 4.01
CA LEU A 20 -10.21 28.16 3.62
C LEU A 20 -10.79 28.79 4.90
N ARG A 21 -11.04 30.09 4.86
CA ARG A 21 -11.56 30.80 6.04
C ARG A 21 -12.87 30.17 6.45
N GLN A 22 -13.14 30.02 7.73
CA GLN A 22 -14.42 29.47 8.22
C GLN A 22 -15.65 30.16 7.58
N THR A 23 -15.49 31.43 7.18
CA THR A 23 -16.47 32.18 6.44
C THR A 23 -16.78 31.61 5.06
N ASP A 24 -15.78 31.11 4.33
CA ASP A 24 -15.96 30.52 2.98
C ASP A 24 -16.72 29.20 3.06
N PHE A 25 -16.35 28.35 4.00
CA PHE A 25 -17.08 27.09 4.23
C PHE A 25 -18.54 27.35 4.63
N LYS A 26 -18.80 28.33 5.51
CA LYS A 26 -20.17 28.70 5.88
C LYS A 26 -20.97 29.22 4.71
N GLN A 27 -20.39 30.09 3.86
CA GLN A 27 -21.06 30.62 2.68
C GLN A 27 -21.42 29.57 1.67
N LEU A 28 -20.55 28.54 1.51
CA LEU A 28 -20.78 27.40 0.60
C LEU A 28 -21.68 26.32 1.23
N GLY A 29 -21.99 26.38 2.50
CA GLY A 29 -22.78 25.38 3.23
C GLY A 29 -22.10 24.01 3.32
N VAL A 30 -20.75 23.99 3.23
CA VAL A 30 -19.92 22.78 3.23
C VAL A 30 -18.95 22.80 4.41
N THR A 31 -18.67 21.66 5.00
CA THR A 31 -17.62 21.51 6.02
C THR A 31 -16.27 21.21 5.37
N PRO A 32 -15.13 21.42 6.07
CA PRO A 32 -13.82 21.03 5.57
C PRO A 32 -13.73 19.56 5.17
N SER A 33 -14.31 18.66 5.98
CA SER A 33 -14.35 17.23 5.67
C SER A 33 -15.20 16.90 4.44
N GLU A 34 -16.37 17.53 4.29
CA GLU A 34 -17.20 17.34 3.09
C GLU A 34 -16.50 17.87 1.84
N SER A 35 -15.80 18.99 1.93
CA SER A 35 -14.97 19.53 0.84
C SER A 35 -13.90 18.51 0.41
N GLN A 36 -13.14 17.95 1.35
CA GLN A 36 -12.13 16.96 1.05
C GLN A 36 -12.71 15.67 0.46
N ILE A 37 -13.84 15.17 0.99
CA ILE A 37 -14.54 14.01 0.44
C ILE A 37 -14.94 14.29 -1.02
N LEU A 38 -15.56 15.42 -1.30
CA LEU A 38 -16.04 15.77 -2.63
C LEU A 38 -14.90 15.81 -3.65
N LEU A 39 -13.83 16.52 -3.32
CA LEU A 39 -12.65 16.65 -4.18
C LEU A 39 -11.99 15.27 -4.39
N SER A 40 -11.82 14.46 -3.34
CA SER A 40 -11.25 13.11 -3.44
C SER A 40 -12.07 12.18 -4.34
N VAL A 41 -13.41 12.27 -4.30
CA VAL A 41 -14.29 11.47 -5.18
C VAL A 41 -14.15 11.89 -6.65
N ILE A 42 -13.97 13.18 -6.93
CA ILE A 42 -13.78 13.70 -8.29
C ILE A 42 -12.40 13.32 -8.83
N GLU A 43 -11.35 13.46 -8.01
CA GLU A 43 -9.98 13.13 -8.39
C GLU A 43 -9.75 11.62 -8.55
N ASN A 44 -10.53 10.79 -7.85
CA ASN A 44 -10.41 9.33 -7.85
C ASN A 44 -11.76 8.67 -8.22
N PRO A 45 -12.13 8.66 -9.49
CA PRO A 45 -13.39 8.06 -9.94
C PRO A 45 -13.50 6.58 -9.53
N CYS A 46 -14.72 6.11 -9.28
CA CYS A 46 -15.01 4.74 -8.88
C CYS A 46 -14.46 4.31 -7.50
N SER A 47 -14.11 5.28 -6.65
CA SER A 47 -13.69 5.00 -5.28
C SER A 47 -14.86 4.51 -4.42
N SER A 48 -14.63 3.44 -3.65
CA SER A 48 -15.56 3.03 -2.60
C SER A 48 -15.51 3.98 -1.40
N LEU A 49 -16.51 3.89 -0.52
CA LEU A 49 -16.49 4.61 0.76
C LEU A 49 -15.21 4.34 1.57
N GLY A 50 -14.71 3.09 1.53
CA GLY A 50 -13.48 2.72 2.21
C GLY A 50 -12.24 3.36 1.60
N ASP A 51 -12.18 3.45 0.27
CA ASP A 51 -11.07 4.10 -0.43
C ASP A 51 -11.01 5.59 -0.10
N VAL A 52 -12.17 6.28 -0.12
CA VAL A 52 -12.26 7.70 0.24
C VAL A 52 -11.84 7.92 1.71
N ALA A 53 -12.29 7.08 2.64
CA ALA A 53 -11.89 7.19 4.06
C ALA A 53 -10.36 7.11 4.23
N VAL A 54 -9.69 6.24 3.48
CA VAL A 54 -8.23 6.13 3.47
C VAL A 54 -7.56 7.37 2.87
N LEU A 55 -8.06 7.86 1.73
CA LEU A 55 -7.53 9.05 1.05
C LEU A 55 -7.55 10.28 1.93
N ILE A 56 -8.67 10.54 2.61
CA ILE A 56 -8.82 11.74 3.46
C ILE A 56 -8.39 11.53 4.92
N ASN A 57 -7.86 10.35 5.25
CA ASN A 57 -7.39 10.00 6.60
C ASN A 57 -8.48 10.15 7.69
N LEU A 58 -9.70 9.71 7.40
CA LEU A 58 -10.80 9.61 8.36
C LEU A 58 -11.20 8.16 8.59
N ASP A 59 -11.78 7.88 9.76
CA ASP A 59 -12.38 6.57 10.01
C ASP A 59 -13.63 6.35 9.13
N LYS A 60 -13.90 5.08 8.82
CA LYS A 60 -14.97 4.68 7.92
C LYS A 60 -16.36 5.12 8.41
N SER A 61 -16.59 5.12 9.72
CA SER A 61 -17.88 5.50 10.32
C SER A 61 -18.14 7.00 10.19
N THR A 62 -17.12 7.82 10.41
CA THR A 62 -17.17 9.27 10.22
C THR A 62 -17.33 9.62 8.75
N THR A 63 -16.58 8.98 7.86
CA THR A 63 -16.72 9.15 6.41
C THR A 63 -18.13 8.80 5.94
N SER A 64 -18.71 7.67 6.41
CA SER A 64 -20.08 7.28 6.06
C SER A 64 -21.10 8.33 6.44
N ARG A 65 -21.02 8.89 7.64
CA ARG A 65 -21.94 9.96 8.10
C ARG A 65 -21.87 11.21 7.23
N HIS A 66 -20.67 11.63 6.85
CA HIS A 66 -20.50 12.76 5.93
C HIS A 66 -21.07 12.45 4.55
N VAL A 67 -20.75 11.29 3.99
CA VAL A 67 -21.25 10.85 2.68
C VAL A 67 -22.78 10.78 2.67
N ASP A 68 -23.41 10.22 3.70
CA ASP A 68 -24.87 10.16 3.82
C ASP A 68 -25.50 11.57 3.82
N GLY A 69 -24.86 12.53 4.50
CA GLY A 69 -25.24 13.93 4.49
C GLY A 69 -25.10 14.55 3.09
N MET A 70 -23.99 14.28 2.40
CA MET A 70 -23.73 14.80 1.06
C MET A 70 -24.64 14.21 0.00
N VAL A 71 -25.03 12.93 0.13
CA VAL A 71 -26.04 12.28 -0.74
C VAL A 71 -27.41 12.96 -0.54
N LYS A 72 -27.81 13.24 0.72
CA LYS A 72 -29.04 13.98 1.02
C LYS A 72 -29.03 15.40 0.47
N LYS A 73 -27.88 16.06 0.45
CA LYS A 73 -27.69 17.39 -0.15
C LYS A 73 -27.63 17.37 -1.68
N GLY A 74 -27.62 16.18 -2.30
CA GLY A 74 -27.54 16.00 -3.74
C GLY A 74 -26.14 16.26 -4.34
N TRP A 75 -25.06 16.22 -3.55
CA TRP A 75 -23.70 16.45 -4.03
C TRP A 75 -23.01 15.18 -4.48
N LEU A 76 -23.37 14.05 -3.87
CA LEU A 76 -22.87 12.72 -4.20
C LEU A 76 -24.01 11.76 -4.48
N ARG A 77 -23.71 10.70 -5.22
CA ARG A 77 -24.58 9.53 -5.37
C ARG A 77 -23.77 8.25 -5.17
N LEU A 78 -24.44 7.21 -4.71
CA LEU A 78 -23.90 5.85 -4.58
C LEU A 78 -24.33 5.06 -5.80
N GLU A 79 -23.37 4.54 -6.53
CA GLU A 79 -23.61 3.67 -7.68
C GLU A 79 -23.18 2.24 -7.35
N THR A 80 -23.86 1.27 -7.91
CA THR A 80 -23.49 -0.15 -7.80
C THR A 80 -22.70 -0.54 -9.04
N ASP A 81 -21.61 -1.25 -8.86
CA ASP A 81 -20.82 -1.77 -9.97
C ASP A 81 -21.65 -2.73 -10.83
N GLN A 82 -21.61 -2.55 -12.14
CA GLN A 82 -22.40 -3.37 -13.08
C GLN A 82 -21.86 -4.81 -13.15
N THR A 83 -20.59 -5.00 -12.87
CA THR A 83 -19.91 -6.31 -12.95
C THR A 83 -19.90 -7.04 -11.61
N ASP A 84 -19.82 -6.31 -10.48
CA ASP A 84 -19.91 -6.87 -9.12
C ASP A 84 -20.91 -6.07 -8.28
N LYS A 85 -22.14 -6.56 -8.21
CA LYS A 85 -23.25 -5.94 -7.45
C LYS A 85 -22.96 -5.76 -5.94
N ARG A 86 -21.88 -6.33 -5.41
CA ARG A 86 -21.44 -6.16 -4.02
C ARG A 86 -20.58 -4.90 -3.83
N ARG A 87 -20.05 -4.37 -4.93
CA ARG A 87 -19.24 -3.13 -4.90
C ARG A 87 -20.15 -1.92 -5.12
N ARG A 88 -19.98 -0.94 -4.23
CA ARG A 88 -20.62 0.38 -4.36
C ARG A 88 -19.51 1.42 -4.42
N PHE A 89 -19.65 2.36 -5.31
CA PHE A 89 -18.71 3.47 -5.47
C PHE A 89 -19.44 4.82 -5.41
N LEU A 90 -18.67 5.84 -5.07
CA LEU A 90 -19.15 7.21 -4.96
C LEU A 90 -18.92 7.95 -6.28
N THR A 91 -19.91 8.75 -6.67
CA THR A 91 -19.84 9.61 -7.85
C THR A 91 -20.37 10.99 -7.48
N ALA A 92 -19.68 12.04 -7.93
CA ALA A 92 -20.17 13.40 -7.78
C ALA A 92 -21.36 13.62 -8.75
N THR A 93 -22.37 14.33 -8.28
CA THR A 93 -23.47 14.81 -9.13
C THR A 93 -23.02 16.05 -9.89
N GLU A 94 -23.86 16.56 -10.80
CA GLU A 94 -23.63 17.85 -11.46
C GLU A 94 -23.52 19.00 -10.43
N GLU A 95 -24.38 19.01 -9.42
CA GLU A 95 -24.35 20.00 -8.34
C GLU A 95 -23.08 19.86 -7.48
N GLY A 96 -22.66 18.61 -7.18
CA GLY A 96 -21.38 18.35 -6.53
C GLY A 96 -20.20 18.87 -7.34
N GLY A 97 -20.20 18.66 -8.66
CA GLY A 97 -19.17 19.18 -9.55
C GLY A 97 -19.11 20.71 -9.56
N LYS A 98 -20.25 21.41 -9.61
CA LYS A 98 -20.32 22.87 -9.53
C LYS A 98 -19.76 23.38 -8.19
N LEU A 99 -20.13 22.71 -7.09
CA LEU A 99 -19.59 23.04 -5.76
C LEU A 99 -18.08 22.85 -5.69
N ALA A 100 -17.56 21.75 -6.19
CA ALA A 100 -16.12 21.46 -6.23
C ALA A 100 -15.35 22.52 -7.03
N ASN A 101 -15.88 22.91 -8.20
CA ASN A 101 -15.28 23.98 -9.01
C ASN A 101 -15.23 25.32 -8.26
N THR A 102 -16.27 25.63 -7.50
CA THR A 102 -16.32 26.87 -6.68
C THR A 102 -15.29 26.80 -5.53
N ILE A 103 -15.16 25.65 -4.86
CA ILE A 103 -14.16 25.44 -3.82
C ILE A 103 -12.75 25.59 -4.40
N ASN A 104 -12.48 24.94 -5.53
CA ASN A 104 -11.17 25.01 -6.19
C ASN A 104 -10.83 26.42 -6.67
N ALA A 105 -11.79 27.17 -7.22
CA ALA A 105 -11.57 28.55 -7.66
C ALA A 105 -11.18 29.46 -6.47
N LYS A 106 -11.88 29.37 -5.34
CA LYS A 106 -11.54 30.14 -4.13
C LYS A 106 -10.17 29.75 -3.55
N ALA A 107 -9.85 28.45 -3.55
CA ALA A 107 -8.55 27.98 -3.10
C ALA A 107 -7.43 28.46 -4.03
N ALA A 108 -7.65 28.41 -5.35
CA ALA A 108 -6.70 28.89 -6.36
C ALA A 108 -6.43 30.41 -6.26
N GLU A 109 -7.47 31.20 -6.03
CA GLU A 109 -7.34 32.64 -5.79
C GLU A 109 -6.44 32.94 -4.57
N HIS A 110 -6.68 32.23 -3.47
CA HIS A 110 -5.90 32.38 -2.25
C HIS A 110 -4.44 31.95 -2.42
N VAL A 111 -4.20 30.80 -3.04
CA VAL A 111 -2.84 30.31 -3.33
C VAL A 111 -2.15 31.23 -4.36
N GLY A 112 -2.86 31.64 -5.42
CA GLY A 112 -2.35 32.56 -6.43
C GLY A 112 -1.85 33.86 -5.84
N SER A 113 -2.65 34.50 -4.99
CA SER A 113 -2.26 35.73 -4.27
C SER A 113 -0.98 35.55 -3.43
N ALA A 114 -0.80 34.39 -2.80
CA ALA A 114 0.42 34.12 -2.06
C ALA A 114 1.63 33.93 -2.99
N MET A 115 1.43 33.28 -4.15
CA MET A 115 2.50 33.04 -5.12
C MET A 115 2.99 34.32 -5.80
N GLU A 116 2.17 35.34 -5.97
CA GLU A 116 2.55 36.65 -6.50
C GLU A 116 3.64 37.35 -5.68
N HIS A 117 3.80 36.99 -4.41
CA HIS A 117 4.86 37.50 -3.55
C HIS A 117 6.19 36.79 -3.66
N LEU A 118 6.30 35.78 -4.55
CA LEU A 118 7.49 34.97 -4.76
C LEU A 118 8.09 35.18 -6.14
N SER A 119 9.42 35.10 -6.25
CA SER A 119 10.09 34.94 -7.54
C SER A 119 9.72 33.58 -8.18
N GLU A 120 9.95 33.45 -9.49
CA GLU A 120 9.73 32.16 -10.19
C GLU A 120 10.50 31.00 -9.53
N GLU A 121 11.74 31.22 -9.13
CA GLU A 121 12.56 30.26 -8.41
C GLU A 121 11.92 29.89 -7.05
N GLY A 122 11.38 30.88 -6.33
CA GLY A 122 10.66 30.69 -5.07
C GLY A 122 9.38 29.86 -5.25
N GLN A 123 8.61 30.13 -6.30
CA GLN A 123 7.41 29.35 -6.66
C GLN A 123 7.75 27.89 -6.94
N GLN A 124 8.80 27.61 -7.72
CA GLN A 124 9.26 26.27 -8.01
C GLN A 124 9.77 25.54 -6.75
N ALA A 125 10.49 26.25 -5.88
CA ALA A 125 10.96 25.69 -4.61
C ALA A 125 9.80 25.29 -3.68
N VAL A 126 8.76 26.12 -3.58
CA VAL A 126 7.55 25.83 -2.80
C VAL A 126 6.82 24.61 -3.39
N LEU A 127 6.59 24.58 -4.70
CA LEU A 127 5.92 23.46 -5.38
C LEU A 127 6.65 22.15 -5.11
N GLN A 128 7.96 22.13 -5.35
CA GLN A 128 8.77 20.92 -5.16
C GLN A 128 8.84 20.50 -3.69
N GLY A 129 9.02 21.46 -2.78
CA GLY A 129 9.05 21.21 -1.33
C GLY A 129 7.74 20.63 -0.80
N MET A 130 6.61 21.20 -1.19
CA MET A 130 5.27 20.72 -0.82
C MET A 130 5.01 19.31 -1.37
N LYS A 131 5.37 19.04 -2.63
CA LYS A 131 5.23 17.70 -3.23
C LYS A 131 6.02 16.66 -2.44
N ILE A 132 7.32 16.89 -2.22
CA ILE A 132 8.18 15.96 -1.48
C ILE A 132 7.67 15.74 -0.05
N TYR A 133 7.24 16.82 0.61
CA TYR A 133 6.79 16.73 2.01
C TYR A 133 5.45 16.02 2.14
N ALA A 134 4.50 16.29 1.24
CA ALA A 134 3.21 15.60 1.20
C ALA A 134 3.39 14.08 0.98
N GLU A 135 4.22 13.69 0.01
CA GLU A 135 4.55 12.27 -0.24
C GLU A 135 5.22 11.61 0.98
N ALA A 136 6.12 12.32 1.66
CA ALA A 136 6.79 11.80 2.85
C ALA A 136 5.82 11.59 4.03
N LEU A 137 4.89 12.53 4.24
CA LEU A 137 3.84 12.41 5.26
C LEU A 137 2.89 11.26 4.97
N GLU A 138 2.49 11.09 3.72
CA GLU A 138 1.66 9.98 3.29
C GLU A 138 2.35 8.63 3.54
N LYS A 139 3.60 8.48 3.09
CA LYS A 139 4.41 7.26 3.34
C LYS A 139 4.55 6.95 4.82
N ALA A 140 4.78 7.98 5.67
CA ALA A 140 4.88 7.81 7.11
C ALA A 140 3.54 7.34 7.71
N ARG A 141 2.42 7.91 7.27
CA ARG A 141 1.07 7.51 7.69
C ARG A 141 0.76 6.06 7.30
N LEU A 142 0.99 5.71 6.05
CA LEU A 142 0.75 4.36 5.53
C LEU A 142 1.60 3.32 6.28
N LYS A 143 2.87 3.62 6.51
CA LYS A 143 3.77 2.77 7.30
C LYS A 143 3.24 2.54 8.73
N ASN A 144 2.78 3.58 9.40
CA ASN A 144 2.25 3.49 10.77
C ASN A 144 0.90 2.76 10.84
N GLY A 145 0.11 2.79 9.77
CA GLY A 145 -1.15 2.07 9.64
C GLY A 145 -1.01 0.62 9.17
N THR A 146 0.22 0.14 8.96
CA THR A 146 0.47 -1.22 8.47
C THR A 146 0.78 -2.16 9.62
N LYS A 147 0.12 -3.32 9.65
CA LYS A 147 0.36 -4.43 10.58
C LYS A 147 0.86 -5.64 9.81
N ILE A 148 1.77 -6.40 10.42
CA ILE A 148 2.20 -7.70 9.87
C ILE A 148 1.92 -8.76 10.92
N GLU A 149 1.09 -9.72 10.55
CA GLU A 149 0.67 -10.79 11.44
C GLU A 149 0.70 -12.16 10.73
N PRO A 150 0.74 -13.27 11.48
CA PRO A 150 0.60 -14.60 10.89
C PRO A 150 -0.72 -14.73 10.13
N ILE A 151 -0.71 -15.51 9.06
CA ILE A 151 -1.92 -15.79 8.28
C ILE A 151 -3.00 -16.43 9.16
N CYS A 152 -4.24 -16.00 9.00
CA CYS A 152 -5.43 -16.64 9.56
C CYS A 152 -6.44 -16.99 8.46
N ALA A 153 -7.50 -17.72 8.81
CA ALA A 153 -8.49 -18.19 7.84
C ALA A 153 -9.22 -17.03 7.13
N GLU A 154 -9.45 -15.93 7.84
CA GLU A 154 -10.13 -14.73 7.32
C GLU A 154 -9.33 -14.06 6.22
N HIS A 155 -8.00 -14.19 6.23
CA HIS A 155 -7.12 -13.59 5.24
C HIS A 155 -7.11 -14.33 3.90
N GLU A 156 -7.44 -15.62 3.87
CA GLU A 156 -7.19 -16.52 2.74
C GLU A 156 -7.72 -16.00 1.40
N ARG A 157 -8.99 -15.60 1.35
CA ARG A 157 -9.61 -15.09 0.11
C ARG A 157 -9.00 -13.78 -0.38
N ALA A 158 -8.72 -12.86 0.56
CA ALA A 158 -8.14 -11.56 0.23
C ALA A 158 -6.68 -11.72 -0.23
N LEU A 159 -5.92 -12.59 0.45
CA LEU A 159 -4.54 -12.92 0.12
C LEU A 159 -4.42 -13.55 -1.26
N THR A 160 -5.23 -14.57 -1.57
CA THR A 160 -5.26 -15.19 -2.90
C THR A 160 -5.50 -14.17 -4.00
N ARG A 161 -6.50 -13.29 -3.81
CA ARG A 161 -6.83 -12.24 -4.79
C ARG A 161 -5.67 -11.27 -4.98
N MET A 162 -5.03 -10.84 -3.88
CA MET A 162 -3.87 -9.97 -3.89
C MET A 162 -2.69 -10.59 -4.65
N ILE A 163 -2.38 -11.86 -4.37
CA ILE A 163 -1.30 -12.59 -5.06
C ILE A 163 -1.57 -12.66 -6.57
N LEU A 164 -2.78 -13.05 -6.97
CA LEU A 164 -3.14 -13.14 -8.39
C LEU A 164 -3.08 -11.78 -9.08
N GLN A 165 -3.51 -10.70 -8.42
CA GLN A 165 -3.43 -9.36 -8.96
C GLN A 165 -1.98 -8.92 -9.22
N VAL A 166 -1.06 -9.21 -8.28
CA VAL A 166 0.36 -8.87 -8.47
C VAL A 166 1.01 -9.74 -9.54
N LEU A 167 0.67 -11.03 -9.60
CA LEU A 167 1.19 -11.92 -10.64
C LEU A 167 0.71 -11.51 -12.04
N ASP A 168 -0.52 -11.01 -12.16
CA ASP A 168 -1.07 -10.48 -13.42
C ASP A 168 -0.33 -9.22 -13.88
N GLU A 169 0.03 -8.34 -12.95
CA GLU A 169 0.83 -7.12 -13.22
C GLU A 169 2.19 -7.44 -13.89
N TYR A 170 2.79 -8.59 -13.56
CA TYR A 170 4.09 -9.03 -14.08
C TYR A 170 3.99 -10.12 -15.16
N ASP A 171 2.82 -10.36 -15.73
CA ASP A 171 2.55 -11.44 -16.71
C ASP A 171 2.95 -12.83 -16.19
N CYS A 172 2.81 -13.07 -14.89
CA CYS A 172 3.12 -14.33 -14.20
C CYS A 172 1.86 -15.14 -13.81
N ASN A 173 0.66 -14.79 -14.31
CA ASN A 173 -0.58 -15.53 -14.07
C ASN A 173 -0.79 -16.67 -15.09
N LYS A 174 0.23 -17.54 -15.24
CA LYS A 174 0.27 -18.64 -16.20
C LYS A 174 1.00 -19.86 -15.63
N PRO A 175 0.95 -21.03 -16.30
CA PRO A 175 1.68 -22.23 -15.86
C PRO A 175 3.18 -21.97 -15.69
N GLY A 176 3.78 -22.59 -14.66
CA GLY A 176 5.20 -22.40 -14.30
C GLY A 176 5.43 -21.28 -13.29
N PHE A 177 4.36 -20.66 -12.77
CA PHE A 177 4.42 -19.63 -11.75
C PHE A 177 3.45 -19.93 -10.60
N ALA A 178 3.64 -19.24 -9.49
CA ALA A 178 2.86 -19.42 -8.26
C ALA A 178 1.33 -19.26 -8.43
N ALA A 179 0.86 -18.65 -9.53
CA ALA A 179 -0.57 -18.53 -9.83
C ALA A 179 -1.27 -19.88 -10.03
N LYS A 180 -0.53 -20.93 -10.38
CA LYS A 180 -1.07 -22.29 -10.62
C LYS A 180 -0.76 -23.25 -9.47
N ASP A 181 -0.17 -22.78 -8.39
CA ASP A 181 0.09 -23.60 -7.22
C ASP A 181 -1.22 -24.06 -6.57
N ARG A 182 -1.31 -25.36 -6.31
CA ARG A 182 -2.50 -25.96 -5.69
C ARG A 182 -2.82 -25.37 -4.31
N GLU A 183 -1.79 -24.89 -3.62
CA GLU A 183 -1.91 -24.30 -2.28
C GLU A 183 -2.46 -22.88 -2.27
N LEU A 184 -2.47 -22.15 -3.40
CA LEU A 184 -2.87 -20.76 -3.47
C LEU A 184 -4.28 -20.50 -2.91
N HIS A 185 -5.18 -21.48 -3.04
CA HIS A 185 -6.54 -21.42 -2.51
C HIS A 185 -6.71 -22.06 -1.13
N ARG A 186 -5.60 -22.52 -0.51
CA ARG A 186 -5.56 -23.17 0.81
C ARG A 186 -4.35 -22.71 1.61
N MET A 187 -4.00 -21.43 1.47
CA MET A 187 -2.82 -20.84 2.09
C MET A 187 -2.79 -21.02 3.60
N TYR A 188 -3.90 -20.75 4.27
CA TYR A 188 -4.00 -20.91 5.72
C TYR A 188 -3.73 -22.36 6.17
N GLN A 189 -4.33 -23.34 5.49
CA GLN A 189 -4.12 -24.74 5.81
C GLN A 189 -2.68 -25.18 5.52
N THR A 190 -2.10 -24.72 4.42
CA THR A 190 -0.74 -25.05 4.02
C THR A 190 0.29 -24.54 5.03
N TYR A 191 0.14 -23.29 5.46
CA TYR A 191 1.14 -22.66 6.31
C TYR A 191 0.94 -22.90 7.82
N ARG A 192 0.01 -23.76 8.20
CA ARG A 192 -0.11 -24.31 9.57
C ARG A 192 0.74 -25.55 9.83
N GLN A 193 1.36 -26.12 8.81
CA GLN A 193 2.22 -27.30 8.94
C GLN A 193 3.53 -26.95 9.63
N ASP A 194 4.14 -27.92 10.28
CA ASP A 194 5.45 -27.77 10.91
C ASP A 194 6.51 -27.42 9.85
N GLY A 195 7.36 -26.44 10.15
CA GLY A 195 8.36 -25.91 9.24
C GLY A 195 7.83 -24.83 8.29
N TYR A 196 6.54 -24.49 8.32
CA TYR A 196 5.95 -23.45 7.48
C TYR A 196 5.63 -22.19 8.28
N ALA A 197 5.75 -21.04 7.66
CA ALA A 197 5.25 -19.78 8.20
C ALA A 197 4.82 -18.86 7.06
N TYR A 198 3.70 -18.15 7.22
CA TYR A 198 3.27 -17.10 6.32
C TYR A 198 2.81 -15.87 7.08
N PHE A 199 3.27 -14.71 6.65
CA PHE A 199 2.91 -13.42 7.22
C PHE A 199 2.12 -12.60 6.21
N VAL A 200 1.05 -11.98 6.69
CA VAL A 200 0.17 -11.10 5.92
C VAL A 200 0.38 -9.67 6.39
N ALA A 201 0.53 -8.77 5.46
CA ALA A 201 0.56 -7.34 5.74
C ALA A 201 -0.82 -6.74 5.52
N LEU A 202 -1.32 -6.06 6.53
CA LEU A 202 -2.61 -5.39 6.54
C LEU A 202 -2.40 -3.88 6.60
N MET A 203 -3.09 -3.16 5.72
CA MET A 203 -3.19 -1.70 5.76
C MET A 203 -4.67 -1.34 5.89
N ASN A 204 -5.06 -0.70 7.00
CA ASN A 204 -6.46 -0.42 7.31
C ASN A 204 -7.35 -1.68 7.16
N ASP A 205 -6.91 -2.79 7.73
CA ASP A 205 -7.54 -4.12 7.73
C ASP A 205 -7.70 -4.75 6.32
N ARG A 206 -7.08 -4.19 5.29
CA ARG A 206 -7.01 -4.77 3.94
C ARG A 206 -5.67 -5.48 3.75
N VAL A 207 -5.70 -6.67 3.17
CA VAL A 207 -4.49 -7.40 2.78
C VAL A 207 -3.81 -6.65 1.64
N VAL A 208 -2.59 -6.17 1.88
CA VAL A 208 -1.79 -5.44 0.88
C VAL A 208 -0.46 -6.12 0.55
N GLY A 209 -0.11 -7.18 1.27
CA GLY A 209 1.10 -7.95 0.98
C GLY A 209 1.19 -9.22 1.82
N GLY A 210 2.20 -10.01 1.52
CA GLY A 210 2.51 -11.21 2.28
C GLY A 210 3.82 -11.84 1.86
N ILE A 211 4.30 -12.78 2.69
CA ILE A 211 5.53 -13.53 2.49
C ILE A 211 5.47 -14.85 3.24
N GLY A 212 5.98 -15.91 2.65
CA GLY A 212 6.02 -17.24 3.25
C GLY A 212 7.41 -17.87 3.29
N ILE A 213 7.55 -18.80 4.23
CA ILE A 213 8.68 -19.72 4.38
C ILE A 213 8.12 -21.14 4.42
N ALA A 214 8.73 -22.06 3.66
CA ALA A 214 8.40 -23.47 3.65
C ALA A 214 9.67 -24.33 3.43
N PRO A 215 9.67 -25.61 3.78
CA PRO A 215 10.76 -26.52 3.40
C PRO A 215 10.94 -26.51 1.88
N LEU A 216 12.17 -26.42 1.39
CA LEU A 216 12.44 -26.54 -0.05
C LEU A 216 12.28 -28.01 -0.48
N GLN A 217 11.34 -28.27 -1.36
CA GLN A 217 11.06 -29.62 -1.86
C GLN A 217 12.25 -30.15 -2.67
N GLY A 218 12.62 -31.40 -2.45
CA GLY A 218 13.74 -32.01 -3.16
C GLY A 218 15.12 -31.72 -2.56
N GLU A 219 15.18 -30.96 -1.46
CA GLU A 219 16.42 -30.64 -0.76
C GLU A 219 16.50 -31.30 0.63
N ALA A 220 17.71 -31.36 1.17
CA ALA A 220 17.97 -31.88 2.51
C ALA A 220 17.29 -31.01 3.59
N PRO A 221 16.95 -31.57 4.76
CA PRO A 221 16.45 -30.79 5.89
C PRO A 221 17.40 -29.63 6.24
N GLY A 222 16.82 -28.47 6.56
CA GLY A 222 17.58 -27.26 6.91
C GLY A 222 17.66 -26.21 5.78
N VAL A 223 17.11 -26.50 4.59
CA VAL A 223 16.93 -25.50 3.53
C VAL A 223 15.46 -25.13 3.43
N CYS A 224 15.15 -23.86 3.53
CA CYS A 224 13.81 -23.36 3.26
C CYS A 224 13.74 -22.57 1.95
N GLU A 225 12.53 -22.49 1.40
CA GLU A 225 12.17 -21.63 0.30
C GLU A 225 11.41 -20.41 0.83
N LEU A 226 11.85 -19.20 0.45
CA LEU A 226 11.08 -17.98 0.61
C LEU A 226 10.08 -17.91 -0.55
N ARG A 227 8.80 -17.86 -0.21
CA ARG A 227 7.72 -18.08 -1.18
C ARG A 227 6.69 -16.98 -1.13
N LYS A 228 6.09 -16.72 -2.30
CA LYS A 228 4.88 -15.88 -2.44
C LYS A 228 5.01 -14.53 -1.73
N MET A 229 6.17 -13.89 -1.94
CA MET A 229 6.40 -12.51 -1.49
C MET A 229 5.81 -11.55 -2.52
N TYR A 230 4.64 -11.02 -2.22
CA TYR A 230 3.94 -10.08 -3.09
C TYR A 230 3.42 -8.89 -2.30
N ILE A 231 3.43 -7.70 -2.91
CA ILE A 231 2.96 -6.45 -2.31
C ILE A 231 2.21 -5.64 -3.37
N LEU A 232 0.98 -5.24 -3.07
CA LEU A 232 0.20 -4.34 -3.92
C LEU A 232 0.88 -2.98 -4.09
N PRO A 233 0.64 -2.26 -5.20
CA PRO A 233 1.24 -0.95 -5.46
C PRO A 233 1.14 0.01 -4.28
N GLU A 234 0.00 0.11 -3.59
CA GLU A 234 -0.23 0.97 -2.43
C GLU A 234 0.61 0.61 -1.20
N GLY A 235 1.13 -0.62 -1.12
CA GLY A 235 2.05 -1.07 -0.05
C GLY A 235 3.52 -0.90 -0.38
N ARG A 236 3.86 -0.49 -1.62
CA ARG A 236 5.25 -0.33 -2.07
C ARG A 236 5.85 1.01 -1.63
N GLY A 237 7.16 1.09 -1.53
CA GLY A 237 7.87 2.34 -1.21
C GLY A 237 7.79 2.82 0.25
N ILE A 238 6.99 2.17 1.11
CA ILE A 238 6.83 2.50 2.54
C ILE A 238 7.69 1.64 3.49
N GLY A 239 8.57 0.80 2.93
CA GLY A 239 9.43 -0.10 3.69
C GLY A 239 8.77 -1.43 4.09
N LEU A 240 7.55 -1.74 3.60
CA LEU A 240 6.81 -2.96 3.90
C LEU A 240 7.57 -4.22 3.48
N GLY A 241 8.22 -4.21 2.30
CA GLY A 241 9.03 -5.33 1.83
C GLY A 241 10.16 -5.70 2.79
N LYS A 242 10.81 -4.70 3.41
CA LYS A 242 11.82 -4.92 4.44
C LYS A 242 11.22 -5.59 5.68
N GLN A 243 10.09 -5.06 6.17
CA GLN A 243 9.43 -5.60 7.37
C GLN A 243 8.97 -7.04 7.17
N LEU A 244 8.42 -7.36 6.00
CA LEU A 244 8.03 -8.73 5.63
C LEU A 244 9.25 -9.64 5.57
N MET A 245 10.34 -9.22 4.91
CA MET A 245 11.58 -9.98 4.80
C MET A 245 12.18 -10.25 6.19
N ASP A 246 12.24 -9.24 7.07
CA ASP A 246 12.72 -9.39 8.45
C ASP A 246 11.91 -10.44 9.22
N LYS A 247 10.57 -10.42 9.08
CA LYS A 247 9.67 -11.40 9.70
C LYS A 247 9.92 -12.81 9.17
N ALA A 248 10.02 -12.96 7.84
CA ALA A 248 10.21 -14.27 7.21
C ALA A 248 11.57 -14.90 7.56
N LEU A 249 12.66 -14.11 7.48
CA LEU A 249 13.99 -14.61 7.81
C LEU A 249 14.15 -14.92 9.30
N ARG A 250 13.52 -14.14 10.18
CA ARG A 250 13.47 -14.44 11.62
C ARG A 250 12.73 -15.77 11.85
N ALA A 251 11.57 -15.96 11.26
CA ALA A 251 10.82 -17.21 11.35
C ALA A 251 11.61 -18.40 10.79
N ALA A 252 12.32 -18.23 9.69
CA ALA A 252 13.19 -19.28 9.13
C ALA A 252 14.29 -19.70 10.13
N CYS A 253 14.91 -18.74 10.81
CA CYS A 253 15.91 -19.04 11.86
C CYS A 253 15.26 -19.73 13.07
N GLU A 254 14.10 -19.27 13.53
CA GLU A 254 13.36 -19.85 14.65
C GLU A 254 12.89 -21.29 14.37
N LEU A 255 12.54 -21.57 13.11
CA LEU A 255 12.22 -22.93 12.60
C LEU A 255 13.45 -23.81 12.40
N GLY A 256 14.67 -23.32 12.64
CA GLY A 256 15.91 -24.09 12.59
C GLY A 256 16.52 -24.23 11.19
N TYR A 257 16.04 -23.48 10.21
CA TYR A 257 16.65 -23.48 8.87
C TYR A 257 18.04 -22.86 8.88
N LYS A 258 18.93 -23.41 8.06
CA LYS A 258 20.33 -22.97 7.93
C LYS A 258 20.58 -22.19 6.64
N LYS A 259 19.72 -22.37 5.65
CA LYS A 259 19.78 -21.74 4.34
C LYS A 259 18.38 -21.37 3.86
N CYS A 260 18.25 -20.23 3.21
CA CYS A 260 17.03 -19.78 2.53
C CYS A 260 17.32 -19.67 1.03
N TYR A 261 16.42 -20.21 0.23
CA TYR A 261 16.43 -20.17 -1.23
C TYR A 261 15.19 -19.43 -1.74
N LEU A 262 15.25 -18.83 -2.92
CA LEU A 262 14.09 -18.27 -3.60
C LEU A 262 14.27 -18.26 -5.11
N GLU A 263 13.15 -18.24 -5.81
CA GLU A 263 13.05 -18.04 -7.26
C GLU A 263 12.23 -16.79 -7.56
N THR A 264 12.60 -16.09 -8.64
CA THR A 264 11.90 -14.88 -9.09
C THR A 264 12.07 -14.69 -10.59
N VAL A 265 11.53 -13.59 -11.12
CA VAL A 265 11.66 -13.20 -12.52
C VAL A 265 12.44 -11.90 -12.65
N SER A 266 13.17 -11.77 -13.73
CA SER A 266 14.08 -10.64 -13.97
C SER A 266 13.36 -9.28 -14.09
N ASN A 267 12.07 -9.26 -14.45
CA ASN A 267 11.28 -8.03 -14.56
C ASN A 267 10.76 -7.51 -13.20
N MET A 268 11.04 -8.19 -12.08
CA MET A 268 10.73 -7.74 -10.71
C MET A 268 11.92 -7.02 -10.06
N ASP A 269 12.43 -5.95 -10.67
CA ASP A 269 13.65 -5.22 -10.24
C ASP A 269 13.66 -4.83 -8.77
N ALA A 270 12.52 -4.38 -8.22
CA ALA A 270 12.40 -3.98 -6.82
C ALA A 270 12.58 -5.18 -5.86
N ALA A 271 12.11 -6.37 -6.24
CA ALA A 271 12.27 -7.59 -5.47
C ALA A 271 13.73 -8.07 -5.54
N VAL A 272 14.32 -8.10 -6.74
CA VAL A 272 15.74 -8.44 -6.94
C VAL A 272 16.64 -7.56 -6.08
N SER A 273 16.47 -6.23 -6.16
CA SER A 273 17.23 -5.27 -5.35
C SER A 273 17.03 -5.50 -3.84
N LEU A 274 15.86 -5.92 -3.41
CA LEU A 274 15.61 -6.24 -2.00
C LEU A 274 16.36 -7.51 -1.59
N TYR A 275 16.32 -8.57 -2.39
CA TYR A 275 17.02 -9.82 -2.10
C TYR A 275 18.53 -9.62 -1.98
N GLU A 276 19.13 -8.87 -2.91
CA GLU A 276 20.57 -8.54 -2.86
C GLU A 276 20.93 -7.73 -1.61
N LYS A 277 20.13 -6.72 -1.24
CA LYS A 277 20.31 -5.94 0.01
C LYS A 277 20.22 -6.79 1.27
N TYR A 278 19.48 -7.89 1.20
CA TYR A 278 19.38 -8.86 2.29
C TYR A 278 20.47 -9.95 2.23
N GLY A 279 21.45 -9.80 1.35
CA GLY A 279 22.59 -10.72 1.25
C GLY A 279 22.26 -12.06 0.60
N PHE A 280 21.19 -12.10 -0.19
CA PHE A 280 21.00 -13.23 -1.09
C PHE A 280 21.97 -13.12 -2.25
N THR A 281 22.61 -14.23 -2.59
CA THR A 281 23.53 -14.36 -3.72
C THR A 281 22.88 -15.12 -4.85
N ARG A 282 23.12 -14.65 -6.08
CA ARG A 282 22.57 -15.27 -7.28
C ARG A 282 23.19 -16.66 -7.53
N ARG A 283 22.39 -17.57 -8.05
CA ARG A 283 22.78 -18.91 -8.52
C ARG A 283 22.59 -19.00 -10.02
N ASP A 284 23.38 -19.84 -10.68
CA ASP A 284 23.27 -20.08 -12.11
C ASP A 284 22.19 -21.14 -12.44
N THR A 285 21.83 -21.98 -11.47
CA THR A 285 20.87 -23.07 -11.63
C THR A 285 19.86 -23.11 -10.50
N PRO A 286 18.62 -23.59 -10.76
CA PRO A 286 17.63 -23.77 -9.71
C PRO A 286 18.09 -24.81 -8.67
N LEU A 287 17.50 -24.76 -7.49
CA LEU A 287 17.71 -25.70 -6.39
C LEU A 287 16.39 -26.37 -6.02
N GLY A 288 16.44 -27.68 -5.77
CA GLY A 288 15.26 -28.44 -5.36
C GLY A 288 14.24 -28.63 -6.49
N ASN A 289 12.98 -28.77 -6.10
CA ASN A 289 11.87 -29.00 -7.03
C ASN A 289 10.66 -28.12 -6.64
N THR A 290 10.72 -26.85 -7.01
CA THR A 290 9.67 -25.86 -6.72
C THR A 290 8.47 -25.96 -7.66
N GLY A 291 8.68 -26.49 -8.88
CA GLY A 291 7.69 -26.49 -9.95
C GLY A 291 7.58 -25.17 -10.72
N HIS A 292 8.37 -24.15 -10.38
CA HIS A 292 8.31 -22.81 -10.96
C HIS A 292 9.26 -22.65 -12.16
N PHE A 293 9.07 -23.45 -13.20
CA PHE A 293 9.91 -23.42 -14.41
C PHE A 293 9.83 -22.13 -15.23
N GLY A 294 8.94 -21.21 -14.89
CA GLY A 294 8.83 -19.88 -15.49
C GLY A 294 9.74 -18.83 -14.84
N CYS A 295 10.36 -19.14 -13.70
CA CYS A 295 11.33 -18.24 -13.07
C CYS A 295 12.70 -18.34 -13.76
N ASP A 296 13.38 -17.22 -13.91
CA ASP A 296 14.68 -17.08 -14.60
C ASP A 296 15.82 -16.62 -13.69
N LEU A 297 15.52 -16.29 -12.43
CA LEU A 297 16.48 -15.88 -11.42
C LEU A 297 16.33 -16.72 -10.15
N TYR A 298 17.48 -17.17 -9.65
CA TYR A 298 17.61 -18.03 -8.46
C TYR A 298 18.55 -17.41 -7.46
N PHE A 299 18.17 -17.39 -6.19
CA PHE A 299 18.98 -16.80 -5.13
C PHE A 299 19.03 -17.71 -3.91
N GLU A 300 20.15 -17.67 -3.19
CA GLU A 300 20.30 -18.33 -1.91
C GLU A 300 20.99 -17.45 -0.88
N ARG A 301 20.74 -17.73 0.39
CA ARG A 301 21.36 -17.04 1.52
C ARG A 301 21.57 -18.01 2.69
N PRO A 302 22.78 -18.06 3.30
CA PRO A 302 22.95 -18.72 4.60
C PRO A 302 22.25 -17.93 5.69
N LEU A 303 21.63 -18.65 6.65
CA LEU A 303 20.89 -18.07 7.79
C LEU A 303 21.70 -18.07 9.08
N LEU A 304 22.93 -18.64 9.07
CA LEU A 304 23.80 -18.69 10.22
C LEU A 304 24.39 -17.29 10.52
N GLY A 305 24.37 -16.89 11.78
CA GLY A 305 24.98 -15.63 12.24
C GLY A 305 24.19 -14.35 11.92
N ILE A 306 22.92 -14.45 11.55
CA ILE A 306 22.08 -13.27 11.31
C ILE A 306 21.72 -12.64 12.66
N THR A 307 22.17 -11.41 12.88
CA THR A 307 21.68 -10.54 13.96
C THR A 307 20.54 -9.68 13.42
N PHE A 308 19.35 -9.88 13.95
CA PHE A 308 18.23 -8.97 13.70
C PHE A 308 18.29 -7.82 14.69
N ASN A 309 18.42 -6.59 14.22
CA ASN A 309 18.25 -5.42 15.07
C ASN A 309 16.83 -5.44 15.68
N LYS A 310 16.78 -5.19 17.01
CA LYS A 310 15.53 -5.13 17.77
C LYS A 310 14.67 -3.95 17.36
#